data_2b4a9fc3daa1336dab38d644393db5b5
#
_entry.id   2b4a9fc3daa1336dab38d644393db5b5
#
_cell.length_a   1.000
_cell.length_b   1.000
_cell.length_c   1.000
_cell.angle_alpha   90.00
_cell.angle_beta   90.00
_cell.angle_gamma   90.00
#
_symmetry.space_group_name_H-M   'P 1'
#
loop_
_entity.id
_entity.type
_entity.pdbx_description
1 polymer ?
#
loop_
_entity_poly.entity_id
_entity_poly.type
_entity_poly.pdbx_seq_one_letter_code
_entity_poly.pdbx_strand_id
1 'polypeptide(L)'
;MIKVGITGQGGFIGKHLFNYLGLMKDVALIPFKKRYFTQSEKLEKFVNSCDVIIHLAAMNRHDNPQVIYDNNIKLVNQLTNACETTDSTPHIIFSSTSQEESDNLYGKSKYDGRKLLE
;
A
#
# COMPACT_ATOMS: atom_id res chain seq x y z
N MET A 1 -18.62 11.46 -2.93
CA MET A 1 -17.17 11.60 -2.71
C MET A 1 -16.50 10.24 -2.68
N ILE A 2 -15.41 10.11 -3.39
CA ILE A 2 -14.61 8.89 -3.36
C ILE A 2 -13.64 8.96 -2.19
N LYS A 3 -13.64 7.95 -1.34
CA LYS A 3 -12.74 7.88 -0.18
C LYS A 3 -11.47 7.17 -0.59
N VAL A 4 -10.35 7.89 -0.56
CA VAL A 4 -9.06 7.39 -1.02
C VAL A 4 -8.08 7.34 0.15
N GLY A 5 -7.46 6.18 0.35
CA GLY A 5 -6.36 6.03 1.31
C GLY A 5 -5.06 5.76 0.56
N ILE A 6 -3.96 6.30 1.07
CA ILE A 6 -2.64 6.14 0.47
C ILE A 6 -1.72 5.55 1.52
N THR A 7 -1.27 4.31 1.33
CA THR A 7 -0.18 3.79 2.16
C THR A 7 1.13 4.35 1.61
N GLY A 8 2.04 4.71 2.50
CA GLY A 8 3.29 5.33 2.08
C GLY A 8 3.16 6.81 1.73
N GLN A 9 2.17 7.49 2.29
CA GLN A 9 1.93 8.91 2.00
C GLN A 9 3.08 9.83 2.44
N GLY A 10 3.95 9.36 3.32
CA GLY A 10 5.13 10.12 3.72
C GLY A 10 6.31 9.99 2.78
N GLY A 11 6.27 9.08 1.80
CA GLY A 11 7.32 8.95 0.80
C GLY A 11 7.21 10.01 -0.29
N PHE A 12 8.18 10.01 -1.22
CA PHE A 12 8.25 11.04 -2.24
C PHE A 12 6.99 11.06 -3.12
N ILE A 13 6.64 9.93 -3.73
CA ILE A 13 5.47 9.85 -4.59
C ILE A 13 4.19 10.02 -3.77
N GLY A 14 4.12 9.36 -2.61
CA GLY A 14 2.95 9.43 -1.75
C GLY A 14 2.63 10.84 -1.28
N LYS A 15 3.65 11.60 -0.92
CA LYS A 15 3.47 12.98 -0.48
C LYS A 15 2.93 13.87 -1.60
N HIS A 16 3.48 13.76 -2.80
CA HIS A 16 3.00 14.52 -3.95
C HIS A 16 1.57 14.14 -4.30
N LEU A 17 1.27 12.86 -4.30
CA LEU A 17 -0.06 12.36 -4.62
C LEU A 17 -1.09 12.81 -3.56
N PHE A 18 -0.72 12.74 -2.29
CA PHE A 18 -1.57 13.18 -1.19
C PHE A 18 -1.93 14.65 -1.35
N ASN A 19 -0.94 15.49 -1.63
CA ASN A 19 -1.18 16.93 -1.80
C ASN A 19 -2.04 17.22 -3.04
N TYR A 20 -1.79 16.51 -4.13
CA TYR A 20 -2.57 16.69 -5.36
C TYR A 20 -4.03 16.29 -5.17
N LEU A 21 -4.27 15.10 -4.62
CA LEU A 21 -5.64 14.61 -4.40
C LEU A 21 -6.39 15.45 -3.39
N GLY A 22 -5.69 16.04 -2.43
CA GLY A 22 -6.31 16.93 -1.44
C GLY A 22 -6.92 18.19 -2.05
N LEU A 23 -6.53 18.54 -3.28
CA LEU A 23 -7.10 19.69 -4.00
C LEU A 23 -8.35 19.33 -4.79
N MET A 24 -8.67 18.05 -4.92
CA MET A 24 -9.82 17.59 -5.72
C MET A 24 -11.08 17.59 -4.87
N LYS A 25 -12.14 18.21 -5.39
CA LYS A 25 -13.41 18.35 -4.66
C LYS A 25 -14.16 17.04 -4.46
N ASP A 26 -13.96 16.08 -5.37
CA ASP A 26 -14.69 14.80 -5.35
C ASP A 26 -13.97 13.71 -4.59
N VAL A 27 -12.83 14.03 -3.97
CA VAL A 27 -12.00 13.08 -3.25
C VAL A 27 -11.93 13.44 -1.77
N ALA A 28 -12.18 12.45 -0.92
CA ALA A 28 -11.96 12.55 0.51
C ALA A 28 -10.76 11.67 0.86
N LEU A 29 -9.69 12.27 1.37
CA LEU A 29 -8.52 11.53 1.80
C LEU A 29 -8.75 10.92 3.17
N ILE A 30 -8.55 9.61 3.28
CA ILE A 30 -8.66 8.91 4.56
C ILE A 30 -7.26 8.87 5.17
N PRO A 31 -7.09 9.38 6.40
CA PRO A 31 -5.77 9.42 7.02
C PRO A 31 -5.15 8.02 7.17
N PHE A 32 -3.87 7.92 6.87
CA PHE A 32 -3.10 6.72 7.07
C PHE A 32 -1.81 7.03 7.81
N LYS A 33 -1.42 6.15 8.74
CA LYS A 33 -0.15 6.26 9.45
C LYS A 33 0.59 4.95 9.35
N LYS A 34 1.91 5.02 9.16
CA LYS A 34 2.77 3.85 9.03
C LYS A 34 2.55 2.85 10.16
N ARG A 35 2.32 3.33 11.37
CA ARG A 35 2.09 2.48 12.55
C ARG A 35 0.85 1.61 12.45
N TYR A 36 -0.07 1.90 11.52
CA TYR A 36 -1.26 1.07 11.31
C TYR A 36 -0.88 -0.35 10.90
N PHE A 37 0.27 -0.54 10.24
CA PHE A 37 0.75 -1.87 9.90
C PHE A 37 1.13 -2.70 11.12
N THR A 38 1.33 -2.07 12.28
CA THR A 38 1.60 -2.77 13.54
C THR A 38 0.41 -2.80 14.48
N GLN A 39 -0.73 -2.25 14.05
CA GLN A 39 -1.95 -2.13 14.84
C GLN A 39 -3.11 -2.62 13.99
N SER A 40 -3.38 -3.93 14.04
CA SER A 40 -4.35 -4.56 13.14
C SER A 40 -5.73 -3.91 13.16
N GLU A 41 -6.22 -3.51 14.32
CA GLU A 41 -7.53 -2.87 14.43
C GLU A 41 -7.58 -1.55 13.66
N LYS A 42 -6.50 -0.77 13.71
CA LYS A 42 -6.44 0.51 12.99
C LYS A 42 -6.29 0.30 11.50
N LEU A 43 -5.55 -0.72 11.08
CA LEU A 43 -5.43 -1.06 9.68
C LEU A 43 -6.77 -1.53 9.12
N GLU A 44 -7.49 -2.36 9.86
CA GLU A 44 -8.82 -2.84 9.49
C GLU A 44 -9.80 -1.68 9.32
N LYS A 45 -9.79 -0.74 10.27
CA LYS A 45 -10.63 0.44 10.20
C LYS A 45 -10.30 1.30 8.98
N PHE A 46 -9.00 1.43 8.68
CA PHE A 46 -8.54 2.18 7.52
C PHE A 46 -9.07 1.56 6.22
N VAL A 47 -8.85 0.25 6.01
CA VAL A 47 -9.29 -0.40 4.76
C VAL A 47 -10.81 -0.39 4.62
N ASN A 48 -11.53 -0.50 5.72
CA ASN A 48 -12.99 -0.47 5.70
C ASN A 48 -13.54 0.93 5.38
N SER A 49 -12.74 1.96 5.59
CA SER A 49 -13.13 3.35 5.33
C SER A 49 -12.87 3.79 3.90
N CYS A 50 -12.09 3.04 3.14
CA CYS A 50 -11.64 3.45 1.80
C CYS A 50 -12.47 2.82 0.70
N ASP A 51 -12.78 3.61 -0.33
CA ASP A 51 -13.30 3.10 -1.60
C ASP A 51 -12.14 2.67 -2.50
N VAL A 52 -11.02 3.39 -2.42
CA VAL A 52 -9.80 3.13 -3.19
C VAL A 52 -8.60 3.21 -2.24
N ILE A 53 -7.69 2.26 -2.36
CA ILE A 53 -6.42 2.29 -1.64
C ILE A 53 -5.29 2.31 -2.65
N ILE A 54 -4.44 3.34 -2.57
CA ILE A 54 -3.23 3.42 -3.38
C ILE A 54 -2.09 2.92 -2.49
N HIS A 55 -1.61 1.71 -2.77
CA HIS A 55 -0.61 1.05 -1.95
C HIS A 55 0.80 1.36 -2.48
N LEU A 56 1.44 2.33 -1.86
CA LEU A 56 2.80 2.76 -2.21
C LEU A 56 3.84 2.33 -1.17
N ALA A 57 3.39 1.92 0.02
CA ALA A 57 4.29 1.54 1.10
C ALA A 57 5.13 0.35 0.68
N ALA A 58 6.44 0.51 0.65
CA ALA A 58 7.38 -0.53 0.30
C ALA A 58 8.79 -0.07 0.68
N MET A 59 9.68 -1.05 0.83
CA MET A 59 11.10 -0.81 1.01
C MET A 59 11.81 -1.06 -0.31
N ASN A 60 12.63 -0.14 -0.78
CA ASN A 60 13.40 -0.32 -2.02
C ASN A 60 14.90 -0.28 -1.80
N ARG A 61 15.36 0.01 -0.58
CA ARG A 61 16.78 0.06 -0.22
C ARG A 61 17.02 -0.58 1.13
N HIS A 62 17.95 -1.48 1.18
CA HIS A 62 18.46 -2.11 2.38
C HIS A 62 19.72 -2.89 2.01
N ASP A 63 20.67 -3.04 2.94
CA ASP A 63 21.90 -3.79 2.70
C ASP A 63 21.62 -5.28 2.42
N ASN A 64 20.56 -5.82 3.01
CA ASN A 64 20.17 -7.21 2.79
C ASN A 64 18.92 -7.28 1.88
N PRO A 65 19.06 -7.77 0.63
CA PRO A 65 17.92 -7.87 -0.29
C PRO A 65 16.76 -8.73 0.22
N GLN A 66 17.03 -9.73 1.06
CA GLN A 66 15.97 -10.57 1.62
C GLN A 66 15.08 -9.77 2.55
N VAL A 67 15.62 -8.78 3.28
CA VAL A 67 14.83 -7.90 4.12
C VAL A 67 13.86 -7.07 3.28
N ILE A 68 14.29 -6.61 2.11
CA ILE A 68 13.44 -5.87 1.18
C ILE A 68 12.26 -6.73 0.76
N TYR A 69 12.54 -7.96 0.32
CA TYR A 69 11.51 -8.88 -0.14
C TYR A 69 10.50 -9.19 0.97
N ASP A 70 11.02 -9.60 2.14
CA ASP A 70 10.16 -10.00 3.26
C ASP A 70 9.29 -8.84 3.75
N ASN A 71 9.84 -7.65 3.83
CA ASN A 71 9.09 -6.47 4.24
C ASN A 71 7.97 -6.16 3.28
N ASN A 72 8.25 -6.17 1.98
CA ASN A 72 7.25 -5.79 0.97
C ASN A 72 6.11 -6.80 0.89
N ILE A 73 6.43 -8.09 1.00
CA ILE A 73 5.39 -9.13 1.02
C ILE A 73 4.58 -9.06 2.30
N LYS A 74 5.22 -8.79 3.43
CA LYS A 74 4.52 -8.63 4.71
C LYS A 74 3.49 -7.51 4.65
N LEU A 75 3.85 -6.36 4.07
CA LEU A 75 2.93 -5.23 3.96
C LEU A 75 1.70 -5.58 3.11
N VAL A 76 1.90 -6.28 2.00
CA VAL A 76 0.79 -6.70 1.14
C VAL A 76 -0.10 -7.70 1.87
N ASN A 77 0.48 -8.67 2.57
CA ASN A 77 -0.28 -9.66 3.33
C ASN A 77 -1.09 -9.01 4.44
N GLN A 78 -0.52 -8.04 5.14
CA GLN A 78 -1.24 -7.32 6.18
C GLN A 78 -2.45 -6.57 5.62
N LEU A 79 -2.26 -5.92 4.46
CA LEU A 79 -3.34 -5.20 3.80
C LEU A 79 -4.45 -6.16 3.34
N THR A 80 -4.07 -7.27 2.72
CA THR A 80 -5.00 -8.29 2.24
C THR A 80 -5.79 -8.90 3.41
N ASN A 81 -5.10 -9.24 4.50
CA ASN A 81 -5.74 -9.82 5.68
C ASN A 81 -6.74 -8.84 6.31
N ALA A 82 -6.39 -7.56 6.35
CA ALA A 82 -7.31 -6.55 6.89
C ALA A 82 -8.58 -6.44 6.03
N CYS A 83 -8.44 -6.52 4.71
CA CYS A 83 -9.59 -6.52 3.81
C CYS A 83 -10.47 -7.75 4.01
N GLU A 84 -9.86 -8.92 4.14
CA GLU A 84 -10.60 -10.17 4.37
C GLU A 84 -11.33 -10.17 5.72
N THR A 85 -10.66 -9.70 6.77
CA THR A 85 -11.23 -9.67 8.12
C THR A 85 -12.44 -8.75 8.21
N THR A 86 -12.41 -7.63 7.49
CA THR A 86 -13.49 -6.65 7.49
C THR A 86 -14.53 -6.87 6.39
N ASP A 87 -14.30 -7.87 5.54
CA ASP A 87 -15.12 -8.12 4.35
C ASP A 87 -15.20 -6.88 3.45
N SER A 88 -14.09 -6.13 3.40
CA SER A 88 -13.98 -4.92 2.59
C SER A 88 -13.42 -5.24 1.22
N THR A 89 -13.92 -4.56 0.19
CA THR A 89 -13.47 -4.75 -1.19
C THR A 89 -13.09 -3.44 -1.84
N PRO A 90 -12.14 -2.67 -1.26
CA PRO A 90 -11.69 -1.45 -1.91
C PRO A 90 -10.96 -1.77 -3.20
N HIS A 91 -11.01 -0.84 -4.15
CA HIS A 91 -10.18 -0.95 -5.34
C HIS A 91 -8.74 -0.63 -4.96
N ILE A 92 -7.82 -1.55 -5.21
CA ILE A 92 -6.42 -1.37 -4.83
C ILE A 92 -5.58 -1.05 -6.06
N ILE A 93 -4.93 0.11 -6.02
CA ILE A 93 -3.95 0.53 -7.02
C ILE A 93 -2.58 0.25 -6.42
N PHE A 94 -1.81 -0.61 -7.07
CA PHE A 94 -0.53 -1.08 -6.56
C PHE A 94 0.59 -0.54 -7.45
N SER A 95 1.56 0.14 -6.83
CA SER A 95 2.71 0.62 -7.58
C SER A 95 3.62 -0.54 -7.93
N SER A 96 3.85 -0.75 -9.21
CA SER A 96 4.76 -1.77 -9.69
C SER A 96 6.07 -1.14 -10.17
N THR A 97 6.94 -1.94 -10.72
CA THR A 97 8.24 -1.50 -11.19
C THR A 97 8.63 -2.29 -12.44
N SER A 98 9.40 -1.67 -13.32
CA SER A 98 10.00 -2.38 -14.46
C SER A 98 10.99 -3.47 -14.00
N GLN A 99 11.38 -3.45 -12.73
CA GLN A 99 12.29 -4.45 -12.17
C GLN A 99 11.61 -5.78 -11.82
N GLU A 100 10.29 -5.91 -12.01
CA GLU A 100 9.60 -7.18 -11.74
C GLU A 100 10.21 -8.35 -12.51
N GLU A 101 10.68 -8.10 -13.72
CA GLU A 101 11.31 -9.12 -14.55
C GLU A 101 12.81 -9.22 -14.33
N SER A 102 13.38 -8.34 -13.50
CA SER A 102 14.80 -8.35 -13.18
C SER A 102 15.10 -9.38 -12.10
N ASP A 103 16.33 -9.90 -12.12
CA ASP A 103 16.78 -10.90 -11.15
C ASP A 103 17.23 -10.22 -9.85
N ASN A 104 16.30 -9.55 -9.16
CA ASN A 104 16.56 -8.94 -7.86
C ASN A 104 15.34 -9.09 -6.95
N LEU A 105 15.57 -9.05 -5.64
CA LEU A 105 14.52 -9.30 -4.66
C LEU A 105 13.53 -8.15 -4.54
N TYR A 106 13.93 -6.90 -4.85
CA TYR A 106 12.97 -5.80 -4.86
C TYR A 106 11.93 -6.00 -5.96
N GLY A 107 12.38 -6.28 -7.20
CA GLY A 107 11.47 -6.53 -8.31
C GLY A 107 10.59 -7.74 -8.07
N LYS A 108 11.15 -8.81 -7.49
CA LYS A 108 10.38 -10.01 -7.16
C LYS A 108 9.31 -9.72 -6.10
N SER A 109 9.63 -8.90 -5.08
CA SER A 109 8.65 -8.54 -4.06
C SER A 109 7.48 -7.78 -4.66
N LYS A 110 7.72 -6.91 -5.65
CA LYS A 110 6.66 -6.18 -6.34
C LYS A 110 5.82 -7.12 -7.20
N TYR A 111 6.46 -8.05 -7.91
CA TYR A 111 5.74 -9.04 -8.71
C TYR A 111 4.86 -9.92 -7.84
N ASP A 112 5.43 -10.52 -6.78
CA ASP A 112 4.69 -11.41 -5.90
C ASP A 112 3.59 -10.66 -5.15
N GLY A 113 3.87 -9.42 -4.71
CA GLY A 113 2.86 -8.59 -4.05
C GLY A 113 1.70 -8.26 -4.97
N ARG A 114 1.98 -7.93 -6.23
CA ARG A 114 0.93 -7.67 -7.23
C ARG A 114 0.05 -8.91 -7.44
N LYS A 115 0.64 -10.08 -7.49
CA LYS A 115 -0.09 -11.33 -7.64
C LYS A 115 -0.99 -11.62 -6.45
N LEU A 116 -0.54 -11.32 -5.24
CA LEU A 116 -1.34 -11.50 -4.03
C LEU A 116 -2.58 -10.59 -4.01
N LEU A 117 -2.50 -9.42 -4.64
CA LEU A 117 -3.59 -8.46 -4.68
C LEU A 117 -4.60 -8.76 -5.80
N GLU A 118 -4.23 -9.60 -6.74
CA GLU A 118 -5.17 -10.05 -7.76
C GLU A 118 -6.17 -11.05 -7.15
#